data_cea3270ae112f20c6c731b5dcd36d962
#
_entry.id   cea3270ae112f20c6c731b5dcd36d962
#
_cell.length_a   1.000
_cell.length_b   1.000
_cell.length_c   1.000
_cell.angle_alpha   90.00
_cell.angle_beta   90.00
_cell.angle_gamma   90.00
#
_symmetry.space_group_name_H-M   'P 1'
#
loop_
_entity.id
_entity.type
_entity.pdbx_description
1 polymer ?
#
loop_
_entity_poly.entity_id
_entity_poly.type
_entity_poly.pdbx_seq_one_letter_code
_entity_poly.pdbx_strand_id
1 'polypeptide(L)'
;MWWSQPTSNSSLLERLQASEVNFASLLNGLLALADESAELARQFYRNPNTLEVKKKSDATPVTEADQAIHRLLLKRLPELLPGVPVLSEECNIEQLAQRSGWKDCWVVDPLVGTREFIERTDQFTINIALCLNGSAELGLISVPCEARHWLGVVGDGAACFDEPVSGQERGSVVIATRRYSSDDALILLASHRHHPDKVSRFIQAINDGLAPVERLNSGSAVKFCLLADGRADIYPRNSACSEWDVAAGDALVRAAGGRVTDLSGKPLVYNRRESLRADNFIAAADPSINFASLLNLGDA
;
A
#
# COMPACT_ATOMS: atom_id res chain seq x y z
N MET A 1 -1.21 -0.28 23.17
CA MET A 1 -1.30 -0.12 21.71
C MET A 1 -2.75 -0.36 21.32
N TRP A 2 -3.29 0.34 20.30
CA TRP A 2 -4.70 0.25 19.90
C TRP A 2 -5.15 -1.19 19.55
N TRP A 3 -4.25 -2.06 19.04
CA TRP A 3 -4.55 -3.47 18.74
C TRP A 3 -4.50 -4.43 19.94
N SER A 4 -4.32 -3.97 21.15
CA SER A 4 -4.48 -4.81 22.36
C SER A 4 -5.95 -5.12 22.65
N GLN A 5 -6.88 -4.39 22.04
CA GLN A 5 -8.31 -4.61 22.10
C GLN A 5 -8.78 -5.47 20.91
N PRO A 6 -9.92 -6.17 21.00
CA PRO A 6 -10.55 -6.79 19.85
C PRO A 6 -10.80 -5.75 18.74
N THR A 7 -10.62 -6.16 17.47
CA THR A 7 -10.88 -5.28 16.34
C THR A 7 -12.35 -4.85 16.28
N SER A 8 -12.62 -3.62 15.86
CA SER A 8 -13.96 -3.11 15.54
C SER A 8 -14.37 -3.42 14.10
N ASN A 9 -13.42 -3.83 13.25
CA ASN A 9 -13.68 -4.25 11.87
C ASN A 9 -14.42 -5.59 11.85
N SER A 10 -15.73 -5.56 11.55
CA SER A 10 -16.59 -6.76 11.59
C SER A 10 -16.13 -7.85 10.63
N SER A 11 -15.74 -7.50 9.41
CA SER A 11 -15.28 -8.45 8.39
C SER A 11 -13.97 -9.13 8.82
N LEU A 12 -13.04 -8.36 9.40
CA LEU A 12 -11.80 -8.91 9.93
C LEU A 12 -12.06 -9.77 11.16
N LEU A 13 -12.94 -9.33 12.08
CA LEU A 13 -13.30 -10.09 13.27
C LEU A 13 -13.92 -11.47 12.92
N GLU A 14 -14.87 -11.50 11.98
CA GLU A 14 -15.47 -12.75 11.48
C GLU A 14 -14.40 -13.68 10.90
N ARG A 15 -13.47 -13.14 10.12
CA ARG A 15 -12.39 -13.91 9.51
C ARG A 15 -11.42 -14.47 10.55
N LEU A 16 -11.05 -13.67 11.55
CA LEU A 16 -10.18 -14.10 12.66
C LEU A 16 -10.83 -15.23 13.48
N GLN A 17 -12.12 -15.08 13.79
CA GLN A 17 -12.90 -16.12 14.51
C GLN A 17 -12.96 -17.42 13.72
N ALA A 18 -13.22 -17.35 12.40
CA ALA A 18 -13.25 -18.52 11.54
C ALA A 18 -11.90 -19.24 11.41
N SER A 19 -10.80 -18.55 11.66
CA SER A 19 -9.43 -19.08 11.61
C SER A 19 -8.84 -19.36 13.00
N GLU A 20 -9.57 -19.08 14.08
CA GLU A 20 -9.11 -19.19 15.48
C GLU A 20 -7.83 -18.36 15.75
N VAL A 21 -7.68 -17.23 15.07
CA VAL A 21 -6.51 -16.35 15.17
C VAL A 21 -6.82 -15.14 16.05
N ASN A 22 -5.93 -14.85 16.99
CA ASN A 22 -6.02 -13.64 17.81
C ASN A 22 -5.55 -12.41 17.04
N PHE A 23 -6.28 -11.30 17.16
CA PHE A 23 -5.99 -10.04 16.47
C PHE A 23 -4.58 -9.51 16.74
N ALA A 24 -4.17 -9.45 18.01
CA ALA A 24 -2.82 -8.97 18.37
C ALA A 24 -1.73 -9.92 17.83
N SER A 25 -1.98 -11.22 17.82
CA SER A 25 -1.06 -12.22 17.27
C SER A 25 -0.87 -12.04 15.77
N LEU A 26 -1.95 -11.77 15.01
CA LEU A 26 -1.88 -11.47 13.59
C LEU A 26 -1.01 -10.23 13.33
N LEU A 27 -1.28 -9.11 14.02
CA LEU A 27 -0.56 -7.86 13.79
C LEU A 27 0.92 -7.96 14.19
N ASN A 28 1.23 -8.60 15.31
CA ASN A 28 2.61 -8.84 15.73
C ASN A 28 3.34 -9.75 14.74
N GLY A 29 2.67 -10.79 14.24
CA GLY A 29 3.21 -11.68 13.22
C GLY A 29 3.50 -10.97 11.89
N LEU A 30 2.61 -10.05 11.48
CA LEU A 30 2.81 -9.23 10.28
C LEU A 30 3.98 -8.27 10.43
N LEU A 31 4.16 -7.64 11.60
CA LEU A 31 5.31 -6.78 11.86
C LEU A 31 6.63 -7.57 11.86
N ALA A 32 6.65 -8.77 12.45
CA ALA A 32 7.82 -9.64 12.39
C ALA A 32 8.14 -10.09 10.95
N LEU A 33 7.11 -10.39 10.15
CA LEU A 33 7.27 -10.71 8.72
C LEU A 33 7.78 -9.52 7.93
N ALA A 34 7.34 -8.30 8.26
CA ALA A 34 7.85 -7.08 7.64
C ALA A 34 9.33 -6.87 7.94
N ASP A 35 9.77 -7.10 9.20
CA ASP A 35 11.20 -7.05 9.58
C ASP A 35 12.03 -8.04 8.76
N GLU A 36 11.59 -9.32 8.70
CA GLU A 36 12.26 -10.37 7.94
C GLU A 36 12.36 -10.00 6.44
N SER A 37 11.28 -9.49 5.87
CA SER A 37 11.21 -9.10 4.45
C SER A 37 12.09 -7.88 4.17
N ALA A 38 12.09 -6.88 5.05
CA ALA A 38 12.90 -5.68 4.91
C ALA A 38 14.39 -5.99 5.01
N GLU A 39 14.80 -6.84 5.96
CA GLU A 39 16.20 -7.25 6.07
C GLU A 39 16.64 -8.06 4.84
N LEU A 40 15.79 -8.96 4.34
CA LEU A 40 16.06 -9.70 3.12
C LEU A 40 16.23 -8.75 1.92
N ALA A 41 15.36 -7.75 1.77
CA ALA A 41 15.49 -6.72 0.74
C ALA A 41 16.82 -5.97 0.85
N ARG A 42 17.21 -5.54 2.08
CA ARG A 42 18.47 -4.84 2.31
C ARG A 42 19.70 -5.69 2.03
N GLN A 43 19.67 -6.99 2.28
CA GLN A 43 20.78 -7.89 1.96
C GLN A 43 21.08 -7.88 0.45
N PHE A 44 20.05 -7.97 -0.41
CA PHE A 44 20.22 -7.82 -1.85
C PHE A 44 20.59 -6.38 -2.24
N TYR A 45 19.97 -5.41 -1.59
CA TYR A 45 20.24 -3.99 -1.86
C TYR A 45 21.70 -3.62 -1.57
N ARG A 46 22.33 -4.12 -0.53
CA ARG A 46 23.73 -3.87 -0.18
C ARG A 46 24.73 -4.60 -1.08
N ASN A 47 24.34 -5.67 -1.76
CA ASN A 47 25.20 -6.54 -2.54
C ASN A 47 24.84 -6.53 -4.04
N PRO A 48 25.11 -5.42 -4.78
CA PRO A 48 24.69 -5.27 -6.17
C PRO A 48 25.34 -6.27 -7.14
N ASN A 49 26.53 -6.77 -6.81
CA ASN A 49 27.28 -7.69 -7.68
C ASN A 49 26.68 -9.10 -7.73
N THR A 50 25.73 -9.41 -6.85
CA THR A 50 25.02 -10.70 -6.82
C THR A 50 23.59 -10.58 -7.36
N LEU A 51 23.17 -9.38 -7.80
CA LEU A 51 21.80 -9.11 -8.21
C LEU A 51 21.61 -9.51 -9.68
N GLU A 52 21.03 -10.67 -9.94
CA GLU A 52 20.54 -10.98 -11.28
C GLU A 52 19.26 -10.20 -11.56
N VAL A 53 19.26 -9.39 -12.61
CA VAL A 53 18.10 -8.67 -13.12
C VAL A 53 17.56 -9.42 -14.32
N LYS A 54 16.35 -9.94 -14.22
CA LYS A 54 15.62 -10.58 -15.33
C LYS A 54 14.52 -9.64 -15.82
N LYS A 55 14.05 -9.85 -17.03
CA LYS A 55 12.86 -9.15 -17.57
C LYS A 55 11.69 -10.12 -17.58
N LYS A 56 10.54 -9.69 -17.10
CA LYS A 56 9.27 -10.39 -17.23
C LYS A 56 8.79 -10.33 -18.70
N SER A 57 7.74 -11.06 -19.02
CA SER A 57 7.14 -11.08 -20.36
C SER A 57 6.65 -9.71 -20.85
N ASP A 58 6.28 -8.82 -19.93
CA ASP A 58 5.89 -7.44 -20.17
C ASP A 58 7.07 -6.44 -20.19
N ALA A 59 8.31 -6.93 -20.18
CA ALA A 59 9.56 -6.19 -20.15
C ALA A 59 9.82 -5.43 -18.84
N THR A 60 9.04 -5.62 -17.77
CA THR A 60 9.34 -5.08 -16.45
C THR A 60 10.52 -5.83 -15.82
N PRO A 61 11.41 -5.16 -15.06
CA PRO A 61 12.49 -5.82 -14.36
C PRO A 61 11.95 -6.63 -13.18
N VAL A 62 12.56 -7.77 -12.91
CA VAL A 62 12.41 -8.57 -11.69
C VAL A 62 13.79 -8.96 -11.20
N THR A 63 13.99 -8.91 -9.89
CA THR A 63 15.28 -9.27 -9.28
C THR A 63 15.15 -10.52 -8.42
N GLU A 64 16.27 -11.07 -8.00
CA GLU A 64 16.28 -12.17 -7.03
C GLU A 64 15.69 -11.74 -5.69
N ALA A 65 15.75 -10.45 -5.36
CA ALA A 65 15.12 -9.91 -4.16
C ALA A 65 13.60 -10.08 -4.21
N ASP A 66 12.95 -9.69 -5.33
CA ASP A 66 11.51 -9.89 -5.56
C ASP A 66 11.12 -11.36 -5.32
N GLN A 67 11.86 -12.27 -5.92
CA GLN A 67 11.60 -13.71 -5.84
C GLN A 67 11.84 -14.29 -4.44
N ALA A 68 12.86 -13.80 -3.73
CA ALA A 68 13.16 -14.26 -2.38
C ALA A 68 12.09 -13.80 -1.39
N ILE A 69 11.68 -12.53 -1.47
CA ILE A 69 10.62 -11.97 -0.63
C ILE A 69 9.28 -12.63 -0.97
N HIS A 70 8.97 -12.84 -2.25
CA HIS A 70 7.78 -13.59 -2.69
C HIS A 70 7.68 -14.95 -2.00
N ARG A 71 8.75 -15.76 -2.04
CA ARG A 71 8.77 -17.07 -1.38
C ARG A 71 8.55 -16.98 0.13
N LEU A 72 9.13 -15.96 0.77
CA LEU A 72 8.93 -15.72 2.20
C LEU A 72 7.46 -15.40 2.50
N LEU A 73 6.84 -14.48 1.75
CA LEU A 73 5.45 -14.08 1.92
C LEU A 73 4.48 -15.25 1.67
N LEU A 74 4.69 -16.03 0.60
CA LEU A 74 3.87 -17.21 0.29
C LEU A 74 3.91 -18.27 1.40
N LYS A 75 5.03 -18.39 2.11
CA LYS A 75 5.18 -19.33 3.22
C LYS A 75 4.49 -18.79 4.48
N ARG A 76 4.78 -17.54 4.85
CA ARG A 76 4.46 -17.00 6.18
C ARG A 76 3.02 -16.47 6.32
N LEU A 77 2.45 -15.88 5.28
CA LEU A 77 1.10 -15.31 5.36
C LEU A 77 0.01 -16.36 5.64
N PRO A 78 0.01 -17.56 5.01
CA PRO A 78 -0.91 -18.62 5.36
C PRO A 78 -0.71 -19.19 6.79
N GLU A 79 0.49 -19.09 7.36
CA GLU A 79 0.75 -19.44 8.76
C GLU A 79 0.13 -18.43 9.73
N LEU A 80 0.11 -17.14 9.36
CA LEU A 80 -0.46 -16.06 10.18
C LEU A 80 -1.99 -16.05 10.15
N LEU A 81 -2.59 -16.34 9.00
CA LEU A 81 -4.05 -16.41 8.83
C LEU A 81 -4.42 -17.59 7.94
N PRO A 82 -4.67 -18.78 8.53
CA PRO A 82 -4.97 -20.00 7.79
C PRO A 82 -6.20 -19.87 6.90
N GLY A 83 -6.14 -20.52 5.73
CA GLY A 83 -7.23 -20.55 4.76
C GLY A 83 -7.41 -19.26 3.95
N VAL A 84 -6.48 -18.29 4.04
CA VAL A 84 -6.44 -17.10 3.18
C VAL A 84 -5.31 -17.27 2.16
N PRO A 85 -5.63 -17.44 0.87
CA PRO A 85 -4.64 -17.57 -0.18
C PRO A 85 -3.88 -16.26 -0.45
N VAL A 86 -2.73 -16.36 -1.13
CA VAL A 86 -1.87 -15.21 -1.43
C VAL A 86 -1.87 -14.92 -2.93
N LEU A 87 -2.31 -13.72 -3.30
CA LEU A 87 -2.18 -13.14 -4.63
C LEU A 87 -0.97 -12.20 -4.64
N SER A 88 0.09 -12.61 -5.32
CA SER A 88 1.35 -11.84 -5.40
C SER A 88 1.63 -11.43 -6.85
N GLU A 89 2.31 -10.30 -7.03
CA GLU A 89 2.81 -9.89 -8.35
C GLU A 89 3.66 -10.98 -9.03
N GLU A 90 4.40 -11.77 -8.24
CA GLU A 90 5.31 -12.80 -8.73
C GLU A 90 4.65 -14.19 -8.88
N CYS A 91 3.32 -14.29 -8.71
CA CYS A 91 2.57 -15.52 -8.97
C CYS A 91 2.62 -15.91 -10.44
N ASN A 92 2.79 -17.21 -10.70
CA ASN A 92 2.72 -17.75 -12.05
C ASN A 92 1.26 -17.87 -12.55
N ILE A 93 1.10 -18.22 -13.84
CA ILE A 93 -0.22 -18.29 -14.50
C ILE A 93 -1.14 -19.32 -13.80
N GLU A 94 -0.59 -20.44 -13.33
CA GLU A 94 -1.37 -21.50 -12.68
C GLU A 94 -1.90 -21.05 -11.32
N GLN A 95 -1.10 -20.32 -10.55
CA GLN A 95 -1.52 -19.71 -9.28
C GLN A 95 -2.58 -18.62 -9.52
N LEU A 96 -2.38 -17.78 -10.54
CA LEU A 96 -3.35 -16.73 -10.90
C LEU A 96 -4.69 -17.31 -11.40
N ALA A 97 -4.70 -18.46 -12.07
CA ALA A 97 -5.92 -19.11 -12.53
C ALA A 97 -6.86 -19.53 -11.38
N GLN A 98 -6.32 -19.81 -10.19
CA GLN A 98 -7.09 -20.26 -9.03
C GLN A 98 -7.84 -19.12 -8.32
N ARG A 99 -7.43 -17.87 -8.52
CA ARG A 99 -7.91 -16.71 -7.76
C ARG A 99 -9.39 -16.33 -7.96
N SER A 100 -10.01 -16.77 -9.06
CA SER A 100 -11.40 -16.43 -9.39
C SER A 100 -12.42 -16.89 -8.35
N GLY A 101 -12.09 -17.95 -7.57
CA GLY A 101 -12.90 -18.45 -6.47
C GLY A 101 -12.56 -17.84 -5.10
N TRP A 102 -11.56 -17.00 -4.99
CA TRP A 102 -11.11 -16.48 -3.70
C TRP A 102 -11.98 -15.29 -3.26
N LYS A 103 -12.73 -15.50 -2.20
CA LYS A 103 -13.53 -14.46 -1.55
C LYS A 103 -12.63 -13.50 -0.77
N ASP A 104 -11.68 -14.08 -0.05
CA ASP A 104 -10.68 -13.41 0.76
C ASP A 104 -9.30 -13.78 0.24
N CYS A 105 -8.36 -12.86 0.23
CA CYS A 105 -6.99 -13.13 -0.15
C CYS A 105 -6.02 -12.07 0.42
N TRP A 106 -4.78 -12.48 0.64
CA TRP A 106 -3.68 -11.56 0.72
C TRP A 106 -3.34 -11.03 -0.67
N VAL A 107 -3.18 -9.73 -0.82
CA VAL A 107 -2.71 -9.07 -2.05
C VAL A 107 -1.37 -8.44 -1.73
N VAL A 108 -0.30 -8.93 -2.37
CA VAL A 108 1.06 -8.54 -2.00
C VAL A 108 1.91 -8.15 -3.20
N ASP A 109 2.76 -7.15 -2.99
CA ASP A 109 3.87 -6.83 -3.87
C ASP A 109 5.16 -6.99 -3.07
N PRO A 110 5.99 -7.99 -3.43
CA PRO A 110 7.25 -8.26 -2.73
C PRO A 110 8.25 -7.13 -2.79
N LEU A 111 8.22 -6.31 -3.87
CA LEU A 111 9.14 -5.20 -4.03
C LEU A 111 8.60 -4.13 -5.00
N VAL A 112 7.77 -3.22 -4.47
CA VAL A 112 7.26 -2.06 -5.23
C VAL A 112 8.38 -1.10 -5.54
N GLY A 113 8.58 -0.81 -6.84
CA GLY A 113 9.66 0.08 -7.27
C GLY A 113 10.95 -0.67 -7.55
N THR A 114 10.87 -1.78 -8.31
CA THR A 114 12.05 -2.56 -8.73
C THR A 114 13.08 -1.69 -9.49
N ARG A 115 12.63 -0.66 -10.20
CA ARG A 115 13.54 0.31 -10.85
C ARG A 115 14.27 1.16 -9.82
N GLU A 116 13.56 1.70 -8.85
CA GLU A 116 14.10 2.46 -7.72
C GLU A 116 15.11 1.62 -6.93
N PHE A 117 14.83 0.33 -6.76
CA PHE A 117 15.72 -0.64 -6.15
C PHE A 117 17.02 -0.81 -6.96
N ILE A 118 16.93 -1.03 -8.27
CA ILE A 118 18.09 -1.17 -9.17
C ILE A 118 18.90 0.11 -9.24
N GLU A 119 18.25 1.28 -9.32
CA GLU A 119 18.88 2.59 -9.45
C GLU A 119 19.35 3.19 -8.12
N ARG A 120 19.13 2.49 -7.00
CA ARG A 120 19.61 2.90 -5.67
C ARG A 120 19.08 4.24 -5.19
N THR A 121 17.77 4.47 -5.36
CA THR A 121 17.13 5.72 -4.92
C THR A 121 16.54 5.65 -3.52
N ASP A 122 16.69 4.52 -2.81
CA ASP A 122 16.15 4.23 -1.47
C ASP A 122 14.60 4.26 -1.36
N GLN A 123 13.90 4.42 -2.50
CA GLN A 123 12.45 4.60 -2.55
C GLN A 123 11.72 3.34 -3.07
N PHE A 124 11.95 2.20 -2.43
CA PHE A 124 11.22 0.97 -2.70
C PHE A 124 10.50 0.50 -1.45
N THR A 125 9.41 -0.26 -1.63
CA THR A 125 8.57 -0.72 -0.52
C THR A 125 8.20 -2.19 -0.70
N ILE A 126 7.72 -2.82 0.39
CA ILE A 126 7.08 -4.12 0.40
C ILE A 126 5.64 -3.89 0.84
N ASN A 127 4.68 -4.33 0.03
CA ASN A 127 3.27 -4.10 0.28
C ASN A 127 2.57 -5.41 0.63
N ILE A 128 1.81 -5.41 1.72
CA ILE A 128 0.97 -6.54 2.15
C ILE A 128 -0.41 -6.01 2.49
N ALA A 129 -1.44 -6.50 1.81
CA ALA A 129 -2.83 -6.19 2.11
C ALA A 129 -3.63 -7.45 2.39
N LEU A 130 -4.56 -7.40 3.34
CA LEU A 130 -5.61 -8.39 3.50
C LEU A 130 -6.89 -7.83 2.88
N CYS A 131 -7.36 -8.48 1.82
CA CYS A 131 -8.60 -8.15 1.15
C CYS A 131 -9.69 -9.16 1.56
N LEU A 132 -10.78 -8.66 2.12
CA LEU A 132 -11.95 -9.44 2.50
C LEU A 132 -13.14 -9.00 1.65
N ASN A 133 -13.81 -9.93 0.99
CA ASN A 133 -14.91 -9.63 0.07
C ASN A 133 -14.60 -8.58 -1.00
N GLY A 134 -13.33 -8.45 -1.41
CA GLY A 134 -12.89 -7.46 -2.39
C GLY A 134 -12.60 -6.07 -1.82
N SER A 135 -12.69 -5.86 -0.53
CA SER A 135 -12.29 -4.63 0.16
C SER A 135 -10.95 -4.85 0.87
N ALA A 136 -10.02 -3.92 0.75
CA ALA A 136 -8.76 -3.95 1.50
C ALA A 136 -9.04 -3.52 2.95
N GLU A 137 -8.95 -4.45 3.90
CA GLU A 137 -9.32 -4.23 5.30
C GLU A 137 -8.11 -4.05 6.24
N LEU A 138 -6.94 -4.54 5.81
CA LEU A 138 -5.68 -4.33 6.50
C LEU A 138 -4.59 -4.05 5.46
N GLY A 139 -3.73 -3.08 5.75
CA GLY A 139 -2.59 -2.74 4.90
C GLY A 139 -1.32 -2.54 5.69
N LEU A 140 -0.24 -3.17 5.24
CA LEU A 140 1.10 -2.97 5.74
C LEU A 140 2.01 -2.56 4.58
N ILE A 141 2.73 -1.45 4.77
CA ILE A 141 3.78 -0.98 3.87
C ILE A 141 5.08 -0.91 4.65
N SER A 142 6.07 -1.69 4.23
CA SER A 142 7.42 -1.61 4.76
C SER A 142 8.27 -0.73 3.85
N VAL A 143 9.07 0.17 4.44
CA VAL A 143 10.07 1.00 3.76
C VAL A 143 11.46 0.59 4.26
N PRO A 144 12.11 -0.41 3.64
CA PRO A 144 13.33 -1.02 4.19
C PRO A 144 14.48 -0.04 4.40
N CYS A 145 14.62 0.98 3.55
CA CYS A 145 15.69 1.97 3.69
C CYS A 145 15.46 2.96 4.83
N GLU A 146 14.22 3.10 5.32
CA GLU A 146 13.88 3.93 6.49
C GLU A 146 13.84 3.11 7.79
N ALA A 147 13.96 1.77 7.72
CA ALA A 147 13.76 0.84 8.83
C ALA A 147 12.42 1.07 9.53
N ARG A 148 11.34 1.23 8.75
CA ARG A 148 9.99 1.55 9.23
C ARG A 148 8.90 0.77 8.52
N HIS A 149 7.82 0.53 9.26
CA HIS A 149 6.61 -0.13 8.77
C HIS A 149 5.37 0.67 9.12
N TRP A 150 4.51 0.90 8.14
CA TRP A 150 3.19 1.51 8.32
C TRP A 150 2.14 0.40 8.28
N LEU A 151 1.36 0.28 9.34
CA LEU A 151 0.31 -0.71 9.48
C LEU A 151 -1.01 -0.01 9.80
N GLY A 152 -2.05 -0.33 9.04
CA GLY A 152 -3.40 0.16 9.26
C GLY A 152 -4.44 -0.95 9.19
N VAL A 153 -5.45 -0.85 10.04
CA VAL A 153 -6.66 -1.69 10.00
C VAL A 153 -7.86 -0.77 9.90
N VAL A 154 -8.63 -0.93 8.85
CA VAL A 154 -9.80 -0.07 8.56
C VAL A 154 -10.79 -0.16 9.70
N GLY A 155 -11.17 1.00 10.26
CA GLY A 155 -12.05 1.09 11.42
C GLY A 155 -11.34 1.07 12.78
N ASP A 156 -10.11 0.57 12.87
CA ASP A 156 -9.37 0.46 14.13
C ASP A 156 -8.24 1.49 14.25
N GLY A 157 -7.69 1.98 13.13
CA GLY A 157 -6.66 2.99 13.10
C GLY A 157 -5.37 2.55 12.41
N ALA A 158 -4.36 3.42 12.43
CA ALA A 158 -3.07 3.20 11.81
C ALA A 158 -1.91 3.68 12.70
N ALA A 159 -0.73 3.05 12.55
CA ALA A 159 0.49 3.45 13.21
C ALA A 159 1.72 3.18 12.35
N CYS A 160 2.76 3.99 12.55
CA CYS A 160 4.10 3.77 12.04
C CYS A 160 4.95 3.11 13.13
N PHE A 161 5.72 2.11 12.75
CA PHE A 161 6.57 1.29 13.63
C PHE A 161 8.02 1.38 13.18
N ASP A 162 8.91 1.61 14.11
CA ASP A 162 10.33 1.42 13.86
C ASP A 162 10.67 -0.08 13.83
N GLU A 163 11.69 -0.49 13.09
CA GLU A 163 12.24 -1.83 13.23
C GLU A 163 12.83 -2.04 14.64
N PRO A 164 12.78 -3.25 15.19
CA PRO A 164 13.27 -3.49 16.55
C PRO A 164 14.80 -3.35 16.61
N VAL A 165 15.26 -2.63 17.62
CA VAL A 165 16.67 -2.61 18.00
C VAL A 165 16.90 -3.60 19.15
N SER A 166 17.96 -4.40 19.09
CA SER A 166 18.25 -5.41 20.09
C SER A 166 18.23 -4.84 21.51
N GLY A 167 17.41 -5.41 22.39
CA GLY A 167 17.26 -5.00 23.78
C GLY A 167 16.36 -3.78 24.01
N GLN A 168 15.69 -3.27 22.98
CA GLN A 168 14.72 -2.16 23.09
C GLN A 168 13.32 -2.62 22.69
N GLU A 169 12.30 -1.99 23.28
CA GLU A 169 10.94 -2.14 22.79
C GLU A 169 10.80 -1.46 21.43
N ARG A 170 9.94 -2.02 20.56
CA ARG A 170 9.65 -1.45 19.25
C ARG A 170 9.02 -0.05 19.40
N GLY A 171 9.63 0.97 18.82
CA GLY A 171 9.04 2.28 18.72
C GLY A 171 7.77 2.25 17.85
N SER A 172 6.75 3.00 18.25
CA SER A 172 5.54 3.16 17.44
C SER A 172 4.89 4.52 17.67
N VAL A 173 4.31 5.07 16.61
CA VAL A 173 3.56 6.33 16.65
C VAL A 173 2.22 6.10 15.96
N VAL A 174 1.12 6.40 16.66
CA VAL A 174 -0.21 6.43 16.04
C VAL A 174 -0.25 7.57 15.03
N ILE A 175 -0.72 7.27 13.84
CA ILE A 175 -0.78 8.23 12.73
C ILE A 175 -2.20 8.49 12.30
N ALA A 176 -2.42 9.67 11.74
CA ALA A 176 -3.70 10.07 11.14
C ALA A 176 -3.45 10.99 9.96
N THR A 177 -4.33 10.91 8.96
CA THR A 177 -4.34 11.87 7.86
C THR A 177 -4.66 13.26 8.39
N ARG A 178 -4.15 14.29 7.73
CA ARG A 178 -4.48 15.67 8.10
C ARG A 178 -5.80 16.13 7.49
N ARG A 179 -6.46 17.07 8.16
CA ARG A 179 -7.58 17.82 7.61
C ARG A 179 -7.03 19.05 6.89
N TYR A 180 -7.61 19.35 5.75
CA TYR A 180 -7.26 20.55 5.00
C TYR A 180 -7.72 21.81 5.75
N SER A 181 -6.87 22.83 5.74
CA SER A 181 -7.19 24.18 6.19
C SER A 181 -7.09 25.15 5.00
N SER A 182 -8.03 26.05 4.86
CA SER A 182 -8.05 27.05 3.78
C SER A 182 -6.85 28.00 3.80
N ASP A 183 -6.10 28.04 4.90
CA ASP A 183 -4.94 28.91 5.07
C ASP A 183 -3.64 28.26 4.53
N ASP A 184 -3.70 26.98 4.19
CA ASP A 184 -2.55 26.18 3.74
C ASP A 184 -2.63 25.83 2.25
N ALA A 185 -1.48 25.68 1.62
CA ALA A 185 -1.38 25.05 0.30
C ALA A 185 -1.64 23.55 0.41
N LEU A 186 -2.30 22.97 -0.59
CA LEU A 186 -2.47 21.53 -0.70
C LEU A 186 -1.18 20.86 -1.20
N ILE A 187 -0.71 19.85 -0.51
CA ILE A 187 0.44 19.05 -0.92
C ILE A 187 -0.03 17.88 -1.78
N LEU A 188 0.27 17.93 -3.08
CA LEU A 188 -0.05 16.89 -4.06
C LEU A 188 1.16 15.99 -4.27
N LEU A 189 0.96 14.69 -4.03
CA LEU A 189 1.96 13.67 -4.29
C LEU A 189 1.96 13.22 -5.74
N ALA A 190 3.14 13.18 -6.35
CA ALA A 190 3.34 12.70 -7.71
C ALA A 190 4.57 11.78 -7.80
N SER A 191 4.59 10.93 -8.84
CA SER A 191 5.80 10.18 -9.18
C SER A 191 6.79 11.08 -9.91
N HIS A 192 8.08 10.81 -9.72
CA HIS A 192 9.15 11.49 -10.48
C HIS A 192 9.04 11.26 -12.00
N ARG A 193 8.44 10.13 -12.44
CA ARG A 193 8.55 9.61 -13.80
C ARG A 193 7.25 9.59 -14.61
N HIS A 194 6.09 9.75 -13.97
CA HIS A 194 4.81 9.48 -14.64
C HIS A 194 4.12 10.77 -15.06
N HIS A 195 3.87 10.90 -16.39
CA HIS A 195 2.95 11.82 -17.05
C HIS A 195 2.86 13.25 -16.44
N PRO A 196 3.88 14.09 -16.62
CA PRO A 196 3.87 15.46 -16.08
C PRO A 196 2.62 16.25 -16.51
N ASP A 197 2.14 16.07 -17.75
CA ASP A 197 0.97 16.79 -18.29
C ASP A 197 -0.33 16.44 -17.55
N LYS A 198 -0.52 15.15 -17.19
CA LYS A 198 -1.72 14.74 -16.45
C LYS A 198 -1.70 15.32 -15.03
N VAL A 199 -0.55 15.26 -14.35
CA VAL A 199 -0.37 15.85 -13.02
C VAL A 199 -0.60 17.36 -13.07
N SER A 200 -0.09 18.06 -14.09
CA SER A 200 -0.30 19.49 -14.27
C SER A 200 -1.77 19.88 -14.40
N ARG A 201 -2.58 19.05 -15.09
CA ARG A 201 -4.03 19.28 -15.18
C ARG A 201 -4.72 19.14 -13.81
N PHE A 202 -4.34 18.16 -13.01
CA PHE A 202 -4.84 18.03 -11.64
C PHE A 202 -4.49 19.24 -10.78
N ILE A 203 -3.22 19.66 -10.82
CA ILE A 203 -2.76 20.85 -10.10
C ILE A 203 -3.56 22.08 -10.53
N GLN A 204 -3.75 22.30 -11.84
CA GLN A 204 -4.49 23.45 -12.34
C GLN A 204 -5.96 23.44 -11.86
N ALA A 205 -6.63 22.29 -11.96
CA ALA A 205 -8.03 22.19 -11.53
C ALA A 205 -8.21 22.45 -10.02
N ILE A 206 -7.25 22.00 -9.19
CA ILE A 206 -7.28 22.25 -7.76
C ILE A 206 -6.95 23.72 -7.46
N ASN A 207 -5.96 24.32 -8.13
CA ASN A 207 -5.63 25.74 -7.99
C ASN A 207 -6.81 26.63 -8.34
N ASP A 208 -7.55 26.30 -9.40
CA ASP A 208 -8.67 27.11 -9.88
C ASP A 208 -9.92 26.95 -8.99
N GLY A 209 -10.10 25.79 -8.34
CA GLY A 209 -11.34 25.45 -7.65
C GLY A 209 -11.26 25.40 -6.12
N LEU A 210 -10.07 25.29 -5.53
CA LEU A 210 -9.95 25.04 -4.08
C LEU A 210 -8.82 25.84 -3.40
N ALA A 211 -7.55 25.60 -3.79
CA ALA A 211 -6.39 26.12 -3.09
C ALA A 211 -5.12 26.05 -3.92
N PRO A 212 -4.07 26.87 -3.61
CA PRO A 212 -2.75 26.68 -4.14
C PRO A 212 -2.22 25.28 -3.88
N VAL A 213 -1.52 24.69 -4.86
CA VAL A 213 -0.98 23.33 -4.78
C VAL A 213 0.55 23.35 -4.78
N GLU A 214 1.12 22.71 -3.78
CA GLU A 214 2.54 22.35 -3.74
C GLU A 214 2.72 20.90 -4.18
N ARG A 215 3.64 20.67 -5.12
CA ARG A 215 3.94 19.32 -5.60
C ARG A 215 5.08 18.71 -4.81
N LEU A 216 4.84 17.54 -4.24
CA LEU A 216 5.85 16.70 -3.60
C LEU A 216 6.05 15.40 -4.41
N ASN A 217 7.27 15.17 -4.88
CA ASN A 217 7.59 13.94 -5.62
C ASN A 217 8.07 12.85 -4.67
N SER A 218 7.55 11.63 -4.86
CA SER A 218 7.99 10.44 -4.13
C SER A 218 7.83 9.18 -4.99
N GLY A 219 8.70 8.19 -4.79
CA GLY A 219 8.63 6.89 -5.47
C GLY A 219 7.70 5.91 -4.78
N SER A 220 7.46 4.76 -5.39
CA SER A 220 6.83 3.58 -4.82
C SER A 220 5.52 3.86 -4.04
N ALA A 221 5.18 3.00 -3.08
CA ALA A 221 4.04 3.15 -2.17
C ALA A 221 4.32 4.12 -0.99
N VAL A 222 5.52 4.70 -0.87
CA VAL A 222 5.84 5.74 0.13
C VAL A 222 4.83 6.89 0.10
N LYS A 223 4.23 7.18 -1.05
CA LYS A 223 3.17 8.19 -1.18
C LYS A 223 1.95 7.93 -0.28
N PHE A 224 1.56 6.69 -0.11
CA PHE A 224 0.48 6.33 0.83
C PHE A 224 0.89 6.53 2.28
N CYS A 225 2.16 6.24 2.62
CA CYS A 225 2.71 6.51 3.95
C CYS A 225 2.67 8.00 4.27
N LEU A 226 3.09 8.86 3.32
CA LEU A 226 3.06 10.32 3.48
C LEU A 226 1.64 10.86 3.68
N LEU A 227 0.64 10.32 2.99
CA LEU A 227 -0.77 10.67 3.22
C LEU A 227 -1.23 10.23 4.61
N ALA A 228 -0.95 8.99 5.00
CA ALA A 228 -1.36 8.42 6.28
C ALA A 228 -0.71 9.14 7.48
N ASP A 229 0.53 9.65 7.30
CA ASP A 229 1.26 10.45 8.30
C ASP A 229 0.76 11.90 8.40
N GLY A 230 -0.20 12.33 7.56
CA GLY A 230 -0.66 13.71 7.49
C GLY A 230 0.36 14.69 6.89
N ARG A 231 1.33 14.19 6.11
CA ARG A 231 2.39 14.99 5.45
C ARG A 231 2.01 15.42 4.04
N ALA A 232 0.87 14.97 3.52
CA ALA A 232 0.36 15.35 2.21
C ALA A 232 -1.17 15.26 2.20
N ASP A 233 -1.81 15.84 1.17
CA ASP A 233 -3.27 15.96 1.08
C ASP A 233 -3.89 15.08 0.03
N ILE A 234 -3.21 14.90 -1.10
CA ILE A 234 -3.78 14.18 -2.24
C ILE A 234 -2.71 13.42 -3.02
N TYR A 235 -3.06 12.20 -3.42
CA TYR A 235 -2.29 11.40 -4.37
C TYR A 235 -3.23 10.92 -5.49
N PRO A 236 -3.29 11.64 -6.62
CA PRO A 236 -4.01 11.20 -7.80
C PRO A 236 -3.16 10.24 -8.62
N ARG A 237 -3.73 9.15 -9.09
CA ARG A 237 -3.11 8.20 -10.01
C ARG A 237 -3.98 8.01 -11.25
N ASN A 238 -3.51 8.53 -12.37
CA ASN A 238 -4.13 8.35 -13.69
C ASN A 238 -3.11 7.71 -14.65
N SER A 239 -2.58 6.55 -14.22
CA SER A 239 -1.66 5.72 -15.01
C SER A 239 -1.78 4.27 -14.57
N ALA A 240 -1.54 3.35 -15.51
CA ALA A 240 -1.64 1.93 -15.25
C ALA A 240 -0.81 1.51 -14.02
N CYS A 241 -1.42 0.76 -13.13
CA CYS A 241 -0.82 0.05 -12.01
C CYS A 241 -1.63 -1.21 -11.72
N SER A 242 -1.13 -2.05 -10.88
CA SER A 242 -1.78 -3.30 -10.50
C SER A 242 -2.43 -3.19 -9.12
N GLU A 243 -3.32 -4.13 -8.80
CA GLU A 243 -4.01 -4.14 -7.50
C GLU A 243 -3.05 -4.22 -6.32
N TRP A 244 -1.93 -4.94 -6.45
CA TRP A 244 -0.90 -5.07 -5.41
C TRP A 244 -0.08 -3.79 -5.17
N ASP A 245 0.00 -2.87 -6.15
CA ASP A 245 0.58 -1.54 -5.96
C ASP A 245 -0.25 -0.67 -5.00
N VAL A 246 -1.57 -0.95 -4.87
CA VAL A 246 -2.56 -0.03 -4.29
C VAL A 246 -3.21 -0.56 -3.02
N ALA A 247 -3.52 -1.86 -2.94
CA ALA A 247 -4.37 -2.43 -1.89
C ALA A 247 -3.86 -2.12 -0.46
N ALA A 248 -2.55 -2.25 -0.20
CA ALA A 248 -1.98 -1.94 1.10
C ALA A 248 -2.10 -0.44 1.45
N GLY A 249 -1.85 0.42 0.45
CA GLY A 249 -1.98 1.87 0.59
C GLY A 249 -3.42 2.33 0.79
N ASP A 250 -4.38 1.71 0.10
CA ASP A 250 -5.81 1.98 0.29
C ASP A 250 -6.25 1.70 1.73
N ALA A 251 -5.97 0.49 2.23
CA ALA A 251 -6.30 0.14 3.61
C ALA A 251 -5.60 1.06 4.63
N LEU A 252 -4.32 1.36 4.42
CA LEU A 252 -3.54 2.23 5.31
C LEU A 252 -4.12 3.65 5.39
N VAL A 253 -4.39 4.29 4.24
CA VAL A 253 -4.94 5.65 4.19
C VAL A 253 -6.34 5.70 4.80
N ARG A 254 -7.20 4.71 4.52
CA ARG A 254 -8.54 4.62 5.11
C ARG A 254 -8.48 4.40 6.63
N ALA A 255 -7.57 3.56 7.09
CA ALA A 255 -7.33 3.33 8.50
C ALA A 255 -6.85 4.59 9.23
N ALA A 256 -6.04 5.42 8.57
CA ALA A 256 -5.57 6.70 9.10
C ALA A 256 -6.62 7.82 9.03
N GLY A 257 -7.83 7.56 8.50
CA GLY A 257 -8.94 8.52 8.44
C GLY A 257 -9.11 9.25 7.10
N GLY A 258 -8.34 8.87 6.07
CA GLY A 258 -8.48 9.36 4.72
C GLY A 258 -9.47 8.56 3.86
N ARG A 259 -9.41 8.76 2.56
CA ARG A 259 -10.28 8.10 1.58
C ARG A 259 -9.50 7.75 0.30
N VAL A 260 -9.77 6.57 -0.26
CA VAL A 260 -9.28 6.18 -1.58
C VAL A 260 -10.46 5.75 -2.44
N THR A 261 -10.57 6.32 -3.65
CA THR A 261 -11.68 6.06 -4.57
C THR A 261 -11.18 6.00 -6.01
N ASP A 262 -11.96 5.39 -6.89
CA ASP A 262 -11.80 5.60 -8.31
C ASP A 262 -12.12 7.06 -8.71
N LEU A 263 -11.94 7.40 -9.98
CA LEU A 263 -12.22 8.76 -10.47
C LEU A 263 -13.70 9.12 -10.46
N SER A 264 -14.60 8.14 -10.28
CA SER A 264 -16.05 8.38 -10.10
C SER A 264 -16.45 8.53 -8.63
N GLY A 265 -15.50 8.45 -7.70
CA GLY A 265 -15.75 8.56 -6.26
C GLY A 265 -16.17 7.26 -5.57
N LYS A 266 -16.14 6.11 -6.27
CA LYS A 266 -16.47 4.80 -5.70
C LYS A 266 -15.25 4.15 -5.05
N PRO A 267 -15.43 3.35 -3.98
CA PRO A 267 -14.36 2.55 -3.41
C PRO A 267 -13.71 1.63 -4.45
N LEU A 268 -12.41 1.41 -4.32
CA LEU A 268 -11.70 0.42 -5.12
C LEU A 268 -12.08 -1.00 -4.71
N VAL A 269 -12.00 -1.93 -5.66
CA VAL A 269 -12.26 -3.35 -5.42
C VAL A 269 -11.09 -4.20 -5.88
N TYR A 270 -10.77 -5.24 -5.12
CA TYR A 270 -9.60 -6.10 -5.31
C TYR A 270 -10.02 -7.55 -5.55
N ASN A 271 -9.32 -8.22 -6.46
CA ASN A 271 -9.56 -9.62 -6.85
C ASN A 271 -11.02 -9.92 -7.26
N ARG A 272 -11.70 -8.95 -7.90
CA ARG A 272 -13.10 -9.10 -8.33
C ARG A 272 -13.29 -9.04 -9.84
N ARG A 273 -12.23 -8.75 -10.57
CA ARG A 273 -12.23 -8.63 -12.02
C ARG A 273 -11.28 -9.63 -12.64
N GLU A 274 -11.45 -9.93 -13.91
CA GLU A 274 -10.53 -10.74 -14.69
C GLU A 274 -9.14 -10.09 -14.73
N SER A 275 -9.10 -8.79 -14.99
CA SER A 275 -7.87 -7.99 -14.93
C SER A 275 -7.48 -7.66 -13.50
N LEU A 276 -6.20 -7.80 -13.19
CA LEU A 276 -5.58 -7.35 -11.93
C LEU A 276 -5.05 -5.91 -12.01
N ARG A 277 -5.42 -5.16 -13.06
CA ARG A 277 -5.14 -3.73 -13.11
C ARG A 277 -6.05 -2.99 -12.14
N ALA A 278 -5.45 -2.17 -11.30
CA ALA A 278 -6.19 -1.22 -10.48
C ALA A 278 -6.84 -0.15 -11.35
N ASP A 279 -7.99 0.36 -10.90
CA ASP A 279 -8.57 1.56 -11.49
C ASP A 279 -7.66 2.77 -11.26
N ASN A 280 -7.78 3.78 -12.11
CA ASN A 280 -7.25 5.09 -11.78
C ASN A 280 -7.92 5.57 -10.50
N PHE A 281 -7.16 6.21 -9.59
CA PHE A 281 -7.68 6.53 -8.27
C PHE A 281 -7.24 7.90 -7.77
N ILE A 282 -7.94 8.34 -6.73
CA ILE A 282 -7.57 9.48 -5.90
C ILE A 282 -7.52 8.99 -4.46
N ALA A 283 -6.34 9.09 -3.84
CA ALA A 283 -6.19 8.97 -2.39
C ALA A 283 -6.15 10.38 -1.78
N ALA A 284 -7.00 10.64 -0.81
CA ALA A 284 -7.16 11.94 -0.17
C ALA A 284 -7.03 11.83 1.35
N ALA A 285 -6.28 12.75 1.95
CA ALA A 285 -6.13 12.85 3.40
C ALA A 285 -7.44 13.28 4.07
N ASP A 286 -8.10 14.31 3.52
CA ASP A 286 -9.40 14.79 4.00
C ASP A 286 -10.56 14.20 3.20
N PRO A 287 -11.34 13.24 3.76
CA PRO A 287 -12.45 12.63 3.06
C PRO A 287 -13.66 13.57 2.85
N SER A 288 -13.67 14.76 3.46
CA SER A 288 -14.72 15.76 3.25
C SER A 288 -14.60 16.46 1.90
N ILE A 289 -13.38 16.45 1.28
CA ILE A 289 -13.14 17.06 -0.03
C ILE A 289 -13.43 16.03 -1.11
N ASN A 290 -14.40 16.33 -1.97
CA ASN A 290 -14.71 15.51 -3.13
C ASN A 290 -13.85 15.91 -4.33
N PHE A 291 -12.60 15.44 -4.38
CA PHE A 291 -11.70 15.72 -5.50
C PHE A 291 -12.20 15.15 -6.84
N ALA A 292 -12.98 14.07 -6.85
CA ALA A 292 -13.55 13.52 -8.08
C ALA A 292 -14.50 14.53 -8.75
N SER A 293 -15.36 15.18 -7.98
CA SER A 293 -16.26 16.22 -8.51
C SER A 293 -15.51 17.52 -8.85
N LEU A 294 -14.49 17.88 -8.07
CA LEU A 294 -13.67 19.07 -8.33
C LEU A 294 -12.91 18.95 -9.66
N LEU A 295 -12.47 17.77 -9.98
CA LEU A 295 -11.64 17.51 -11.18
C LEU A 295 -12.47 17.24 -12.45
N ASN A 296 -13.81 17.23 -12.36
CA ASN A 296 -14.74 16.92 -13.46
C ASN A 296 -14.33 15.65 -14.24
N LEU A 297 -13.86 14.62 -13.52
CA LEU A 297 -13.33 13.39 -14.12
C LEU A 297 -14.41 12.35 -14.42
N GLY A 298 -15.68 12.67 -14.15
CA GLY A 298 -16.81 11.78 -14.38
C GLY A 298 -17.31 11.73 -15.83
N ASP A 299 -16.87 12.63 -16.70
CA ASP A 299 -17.38 12.82 -18.08
C ASP A 299 -16.29 12.68 -19.16
N ALA A 300 -15.20 11.93 -18.92
CA ALA A 300 -14.14 11.73 -19.92
C ALA A 300 -13.88 10.24 -20.21
#